data_1903f44475ff3da79fe9d88af56a6521
#
_entry.id   1903f44475ff3da79fe9d88af56a6521
#
_cell.length_a   1.000
_cell.length_b   1.000
_cell.length_c   1.000
_cell.angle_alpha   90.00
_cell.angle_beta   90.00
_cell.angle_gamma   90.00
#
_symmetry.space_group_name_H-M   'P 1'
#
loop_
_entity.id
_entity.type
_entity.pdbx_description
1 polymer ?
#
loop_
_entity_poly.entity_id
_entity_poly.type
_entity_poly.pdbx_seq_one_letter_code
_entity_poly.pdbx_strand_id
1 'polypeptide(L)' 'MNELDRFIRVSEVLLFTSFSRTTLWREMKAGRFPKSVHISAGRKAWRTSELAAWQKDPEHWKNRQ' A
#
# COMPACT_ATOMS: atom_id res chain seq x y z
N MET A 1 1.90 -19.54 -13.50
CA MET A 1 0.98 -19.39 -13.02
C MET A 1 0.71 -18.30 -12.31
N ASN A 2 -0.19 -17.75 -12.32
CA ASN A 2 -0.40 -16.68 -11.70
C ASN A 2 -1.34 -16.73 -10.71
N GLU A 3 -1.04 -16.36 -9.55
CA GLU A 3 -1.91 -16.25 -8.56
C GLU A 3 -2.43 -14.90 -8.50
N LEU A 4 -3.68 -14.68 -8.24
CA LEU A 4 -4.22 -13.35 -8.10
C LEU A 4 -3.77 -12.75 -6.81
N ASP A 5 -3.45 -11.45 -6.85
CA ASP A 5 -3.14 -10.72 -5.65
C ASP A 5 -4.40 -10.53 -4.85
N ARG A 6 -4.28 -10.45 -3.56
CA ARG A 6 -5.39 -10.08 -2.71
C ARG A 6 -5.36 -8.58 -2.55
N PHE A 7 -6.53 -8.01 -2.28
CA PHE A 7 -6.61 -6.58 -1.99
C PHE A 7 -6.70 -6.39 -0.48
N ILE A 8 -5.92 -5.46 0.02
CA ILE A 8 -5.84 -5.17 1.45
C ILE A 8 -6.41 -3.81 1.68
N ARG A 9 -7.35 -3.70 2.59
CA ARG A 9 -8.02 -2.44 2.86
C ARG A 9 -7.20 -1.52 3.73
N VAL A 10 -7.58 -0.25 3.75
CA VAL A 10 -6.88 0.75 4.53
C VAL A 10 -6.74 0.33 5.99
N SER A 11 -7.83 -0.14 6.58
CA SER A 11 -7.77 -0.50 8.00
C SER A 11 -6.73 -1.57 8.28
N GLU A 12 -6.59 -2.52 7.38
CA GLU A 12 -5.59 -3.55 7.57
C GLU A 12 -4.18 -3.02 7.35
N VAL A 13 -4.01 -2.14 6.38
CA VAL A 13 -2.71 -1.55 6.12
C VAL A 13 -2.25 -0.78 7.34
N LEU A 14 -3.15 -0.02 7.96
CA LEU A 14 -2.79 0.75 9.14
C LEU A 14 -2.35 -0.16 10.28
N LEU A 15 -3.00 -1.31 10.38
CA LEU A 15 -2.63 -2.25 11.44
C LEU A 15 -1.24 -2.81 11.23
N PHE A 16 -0.94 -3.26 10.03
CA PHE A 16 0.35 -3.92 9.88
C PHE A 16 1.51 -2.92 9.71
N THR A 17 1.27 -1.68 9.34
CA THR A 17 2.34 -0.71 9.26
C THR A 17 2.47 0.10 10.54
N SER A 18 1.43 0.10 11.35
CA SER A 18 1.37 0.93 12.55
C SER A 18 1.32 2.43 12.19
N PHE A 19 0.97 2.75 10.97
CA PHE A 19 0.85 4.14 10.57
C PHE A 19 -0.48 4.71 11.02
N SER A 20 -0.52 6.01 11.23
CA SER A 20 -1.79 6.70 11.36
C SER A 20 -2.24 7.02 9.95
N ARG A 21 -3.48 7.43 9.78
CA ARG A 21 -3.97 7.76 8.45
C ARG A 21 -3.19 8.93 7.87
N THR A 22 -2.88 9.92 8.68
CA THR A 22 -2.12 11.05 8.21
C THR A 22 -0.73 10.62 7.72
N THR A 23 -0.08 9.75 8.48
CA THR A 23 1.23 9.27 8.07
C THR A 23 1.13 8.48 6.77
N LEU A 24 0.10 7.64 6.65
CA LEU A 24 -0.07 6.83 5.44
C LEU A 24 -0.21 7.73 4.21
N TRP A 25 -1.08 8.73 4.29
CA TRP A 25 -1.26 9.62 3.14
C TRP A 25 -0.01 10.41 2.83
N ARG A 26 0.70 10.83 3.85
CA ARG A 26 1.94 11.56 3.65
C ARG A 26 2.98 10.71 2.95
N GLU A 27 3.11 9.45 3.36
CA GLU A 27 4.08 8.56 2.75
C GLU A 27 3.72 8.23 1.30
N MET A 28 2.43 8.05 1.04
CA MET A 28 1.98 7.80 -0.32
C MET A 28 2.28 8.99 -1.21
N LYS A 29 2.00 10.18 -0.72
CA LYS A 29 2.21 11.38 -1.50
C LYS A 29 3.69 11.62 -1.76
N ALA A 30 4.53 11.26 -0.83
CA ALA A 30 5.97 11.43 -0.99
C ALA A 30 6.60 10.36 -1.86
N GLY A 31 5.84 9.34 -2.23
CA GLY A 31 6.36 8.27 -3.08
C GLY A 31 7.13 7.21 -2.31
N ARG A 32 6.99 7.19 -1.00
CA ARG A 32 7.70 6.21 -0.18
C ARG A 32 6.83 5.02 0.20
N PHE A 33 5.59 5.00 -0.21
CA PHE A 33 4.68 3.89 0.08
C PHE A 33 3.86 3.63 -1.18
N PRO A 34 3.48 2.38 -1.45
CA PRO A 34 2.70 2.07 -2.65
C PRO A 34 1.37 2.81 -2.67
N LYS A 35 0.95 3.22 -3.84
CA LYS A 35 -0.31 3.92 -3.97
C LYS A 35 -1.46 2.94 -3.97
N SER A 36 -2.57 3.37 -3.40
CA SER A 36 -3.76 2.55 -3.41
C SER A 36 -4.38 2.55 -4.79
N VAL A 37 -5.19 1.54 -5.07
CA VAL A 37 -5.93 1.48 -6.32
C VAL A 37 -7.41 1.43 -6.00
N HIS A 38 -8.22 1.94 -6.91
CA HIS A 38 -9.66 1.88 -6.73
C HIS A 38 -10.15 0.51 -7.14
N ILE A 39 -10.85 -0.15 -6.27
CA ILE A 39 -11.39 -1.47 -6.59
C ILE A 39 -12.88 -1.42 -6.80
N SER A 40 -13.53 -0.35 -6.39
CA SER A 40 -14.95 -0.14 -6.67
C SER A 40 -15.23 1.29 -6.27
N ALA A 41 -16.47 1.72 -6.49
CA ALA A 41 -16.83 3.10 -6.20
C ALA A 41 -16.55 3.40 -4.74
N GLY A 42 -15.74 4.41 -4.50
CA GLY A 42 -15.45 4.83 -3.15
C GLY A 42 -14.57 3.91 -2.33
N ARG A 43 -14.04 2.85 -2.93
CA ARG A 43 -13.20 1.93 -2.18
C ARG A 43 -11.81 1.84 -2.74
N LYS A 44 -10.83 1.94 -1.87
CA LYS A 44 -9.44 1.84 -2.26
C LYS A 44 -8.78 0.73 -1.48
N ALA A 45 -7.81 0.12 -2.09
CA ALA A 45 -7.07 -0.96 -1.46
C ALA A 45 -5.71 -1.09 -2.09
N TRP A 46 -4.89 -1.96 -1.56
CA TRP A 46 -3.54 -2.19 -2.08
C TRP A 46 -3.40 -3.64 -2.47
N ARG A 47 -2.61 -3.91 -3.48
CA ARG A 47 -2.32 -5.28 -3.84
C ARG A 47 -1.30 -5.86 -2.88
N THR A 48 -1.48 -7.12 -2.52
CA THR A 48 -0.57 -7.79 -1.59
C THR A 48 0.87 -7.73 -2.11
N SER A 49 1.04 -7.93 -3.39
CA SER A 49 2.40 -7.96 -3.96
C SER A 49 3.11 -6.62 -3.80
N GLU A 50 2.37 -5.54 -3.90
CA GLU A 50 2.97 -4.23 -3.75
C GLU A 50 3.37 -3.97 -2.32
N LEU A 51 2.52 -4.40 -1.38
CA LEU A 51 2.84 -4.22 0.03
C LEU A 51 4.03 -5.10 0.41
N ALA A 52 4.10 -6.30 -0.16
CA ALA A 52 5.23 -7.18 0.12
C ALA A 52 6.53 -6.57 -0.39
N ALA A 53 6.49 -5.95 -1.56
CA ALA A 53 7.67 -5.31 -2.11
C ALA A 53 8.14 -4.16 -1.22
N TRP A 54 7.18 -3.37 -0.72
CA TRP A 54 7.53 -2.28 0.17
C TRP A 54 8.11 -2.82 1.47
N GLN A 55 7.52 -3.90 1.98
CA GLN A 55 7.92 -4.43 3.26
C GLN A 55 9.35 -4.99 3.26
N LYS A 56 9.84 -5.38 2.11
CA LYS A 56 11.19 -5.90 2.02
C LYS A 56 12.22 -4.86 2.38
N ASP A 57 11.99 -3.61 2.00
CA ASP A 57 12.97 -2.57 2.29
C ASP A 57 12.25 -1.23 2.32
N PRO A 58 11.50 -0.97 3.38
CA PRO A 58 10.68 0.25 3.45
C PRO A 58 11.52 1.51 3.34
N GLU A 59 12.73 1.45 3.84
CA GLU A 59 13.55 2.63 3.85
C GLU A 59 13.96 3.09 2.46
N HIS A 60 14.18 2.16 1.55
CA HIS A 60 14.63 2.49 0.21
C HIS A 60 13.60 2.28 -0.88
N TRP A 61 12.41 1.80 -0.51
CA TRP A 61 11.39 1.57 -1.51
C TRP A 61 10.91 2.89 -2.10
N LYS A 62 10.76 2.96 -3.40
CA LYS A 62 10.23 4.13 -4.03
C LYS A 62 9.19 3.73 -5.03
N ASN A 63 8.21 4.62 -5.18
CA ASN A 63 7.15 4.37 -6.11
C ASN A 63 7.70 4.41 -7.52
N ARG A 64 7.42 3.36 -8.36
CA ARG A 64 7.92 3.35 -9.65
C ARG A 64 7.05 4.13 -10.47
N GLN A 65 7.41 4.93 -11.20
CA GLN A 65 6.53 5.75 -11.93
C GLN A 65 6.56 5.51 -13.34
#